data_965b60076a90fb10dd485eb8aee5a363
#
_entry.id   965b60076a90fb10dd485eb8aee5a363
#
_cell.length_a   1.000
_cell.length_b   1.000
_cell.length_c   1.000
_cell.angle_alpha   90.00
_cell.angle_beta   90.00
_cell.angle_gamma   90.00
#
_symmetry.space_group_name_H-M   'P 1'
#
loop_
_entity.id
_entity.type
_entity.pdbx_description
1 polymer ?
#
loop_
_entity_poly.entity_id
_entity_poly.type
_entity_poly.pdbx_seq_one_letter_code
_entity_poly.pdbx_strand_id
1 'polypeptide(L)'
;MQQIKRAWNNQDLANKVILVTGVIMAIVCLVMGQGKYGVVFMVLMLAFVAAHTGQRTKRLRRLYGGMYFHMPDGEVVPMSFEQVAAEYVKGQQDKYADRSVSLWFPYWRINEDGMLDTAFGLEIDLAGFDDPDGLLPRLKKGDFIYVTGRVQAKRRDYFCIDRVEEIRRQETRP
;
A
#
# COMPACT_ATOMS: atom_id res chain seq x y z
N MET A 1 17.47 -5.36 -4.96
CA MET A 1 17.72 -4.16 -4.14
C MET A 1 16.52 -3.19 -4.09
N GLN A 2 15.82 -2.92 -5.20
CA GLN A 2 14.67 -2.01 -5.22
C GLN A 2 13.51 -2.46 -4.30
N GLN A 3 13.21 -3.76 -4.22
CA GLN A 3 12.13 -4.27 -3.35
C GLN A 3 12.41 -4.02 -1.86
N ILE A 4 13.66 -4.19 -1.42
CA ILE A 4 14.06 -3.93 -0.02
C ILE A 4 13.95 -2.43 0.28
N LYS A 5 14.38 -1.57 -0.64
CA LYS A 5 14.27 -0.11 -0.50
C LYS A 5 12.81 0.35 -0.42
N ARG A 6 11.93 -0.24 -1.25
CA ARG A 6 10.48 0.01 -1.20
C ARG A 6 9.86 -0.47 0.12
N ALA A 7 10.18 -1.69 0.55
CA ALA A 7 9.70 -2.23 1.83
C ALA A 7 10.14 -1.35 3.01
N TRP A 8 11.40 -0.87 2.99
CA TRP A 8 11.91 0.04 4.01
C TRP A 8 11.20 1.40 3.98
N ASN A 9 11.01 1.99 2.81
CA ASN A 9 10.35 3.29 2.69
C ASN A 9 8.89 3.27 3.14
N ASN A 10 8.20 2.15 2.95
CA ASN A 10 6.81 1.96 3.37
C ASN A 10 6.63 1.68 4.88
N GLN A 11 7.72 1.48 5.62
CA GLN A 11 7.66 1.29 7.07
C GLN A 11 7.36 2.62 7.78
N ASP A 12 6.55 2.53 8.82
CA ASP A 12 6.32 3.64 9.74
C ASP A 12 7.60 3.98 10.52
N LEU A 13 7.76 5.24 10.90
CA LEU A 13 8.93 5.70 11.65
C LEU A 13 9.16 4.84 12.90
N ALA A 14 8.08 4.51 13.62
CA ALA A 14 8.15 3.65 14.80
C ALA A 14 8.75 2.27 14.48
N ASN A 15 8.33 1.63 13.39
CA ASN A 15 8.86 0.33 12.97
C ASN A 15 10.33 0.43 12.54
N LYS A 16 10.73 1.53 11.89
CA LYS A 16 12.14 1.79 11.53
C LYS A 16 13.01 1.90 12.78
N VAL A 17 12.56 2.66 13.78
CA VAL A 17 13.28 2.81 15.05
C VAL A 17 13.42 1.47 15.76
N ILE A 18 12.36 0.68 15.84
CA ILE A 18 12.39 -0.65 16.47
C ILE A 18 13.37 -1.58 15.75
N LEU A 19 13.35 -1.63 14.42
CA LEU A 19 14.25 -2.46 13.63
C LEU A 19 15.72 -2.05 13.82
N VAL A 20 16.02 -0.74 13.77
CA VAL A 20 17.38 -0.22 13.96
C VAL A 20 17.88 -0.54 15.37
N THR A 21 17.04 -0.30 16.40
CA THR A 21 17.38 -0.63 17.78
C THR A 21 17.63 -2.13 17.94
N GLY A 22 16.80 -2.98 17.34
CA GLY A 22 16.97 -4.42 17.35
C GLY A 22 18.31 -4.89 16.76
N VAL A 23 18.70 -4.30 15.63
CA VAL A 23 19.99 -4.60 14.99
C VAL A 23 21.16 -4.16 15.86
N ILE A 24 21.10 -2.95 16.44
CA ILE A 24 22.15 -2.45 17.34
C ILE A 24 22.32 -3.38 18.56
N MET A 25 21.22 -3.77 19.19
CA MET A 25 21.25 -4.66 20.35
C MET A 25 21.80 -6.05 19.99
N ALA A 26 21.46 -6.59 18.81
CA ALA A 26 22.01 -7.86 18.33
C ALA A 26 23.54 -7.79 18.15
N ILE A 27 24.04 -6.67 17.59
CA ILE A 27 25.48 -6.44 17.43
C ILE A 27 26.18 -6.35 18.80
N VAL A 28 25.60 -5.61 19.75
CA VAL A 28 26.14 -5.50 21.11
C VAL A 28 26.23 -6.88 21.79
N CYS A 29 25.19 -7.71 21.69
CA CYS A 29 25.20 -9.06 22.23
C CYS A 29 26.28 -9.96 21.58
N LEU A 30 26.51 -9.79 20.28
CA LEU A 30 27.58 -10.51 19.56
C LEU A 30 28.97 -10.10 20.08
N VAL A 31 29.21 -8.79 20.22
CA VAL A 31 30.49 -8.25 20.71
C VAL A 31 30.77 -8.70 22.15
N MET A 32 29.72 -8.81 22.98
CA MET A 32 29.83 -9.29 24.37
C MET A 32 29.95 -10.83 24.48
N GLY A 33 30.09 -11.55 23.39
CA GLY A 33 30.20 -13.01 23.38
C GLY A 33 28.88 -13.74 23.69
N GLN A 34 27.78 -13.04 23.72
CA GLN A 34 26.44 -13.58 24.04
C GLN A 34 25.56 -13.71 22.77
N GLY A 35 26.13 -14.16 21.67
CA GLY A 35 25.47 -14.20 20.37
C GLY A 35 24.12 -14.93 20.33
N LYS A 36 23.94 -15.99 21.17
CA LYS A 36 22.66 -16.69 21.28
C LYS A 36 21.51 -15.79 21.75
N TYR A 37 21.77 -14.87 22.65
CA TYR A 37 20.75 -13.92 23.13
C TYR A 37 20.45 -12.83 22.10
N GLY A 38 21.47 -12.43 21.32
CA GLY A 38 21.29 -11.51 20.19
C GLY A 38 20.36 -12.07 19.12
N VAL A 39 20.50 -13.34 18.79
CA VAL A 39 19.61 -14.03 17.82
C VAL A 39 18.17 -14.10 18.34
N VAL A 40 17.98 -14.51 19.60
CA VAL A 40 16.66 -14.58 20.23
C VAL A 40 15.99 -13.20 20.23
N PHE A 41 16.74 -12.16 20.61
CA PHE A 41 16.24 -10.79 20.63
C PHE A 41 15.81 -10.31 19.25
N MET A 42 16.61 -10.60 18.22
CA MET A 42 16.29 -10.24 16.83
C MET A 42 15.01 -10.92 16.34
N VAL A 43 14.85 -12.22 16.64
CA VAL A 43 13.63 -12.98 16.28
C VAL A 43 12.39 -12.38 16.96
N LEU A 44 12.49 -12.05 18.26
CA LEU A 44 11.39 -11.42 19.00
C LEU A 44 11.03 -10.04 18.43
N MET A 45 12.01 -9.23 18.06
CA MET A 45 11.77 -7.92 17.45
C MET A 45 11.12 -8.03 16.07
N LEU A 46 11.56 -8.97 15.24
CA LEU A 46 10.94 -9.24 13.94
C LEU A 46 9.49 -9.72 14.10
N ALA A 47 9.23 -10.62 15.06
CA ALA A 47 7.89 -11.10 15.37
C ALA A 47 6.98 -9.95 15.85
N PHE A 48 7.52 -9.08 16.72
CA PHE A 48 6.79 -7.91 17.21
C PHE A 48 6.43 -6.93 16.07
N VAL A 49 7.39 -6.60 15.19
CA VAL A 49 7.15 -5.73 14.02
C VAL A 49 6.13 -6.36 13.10
N ALA A 50 6.22 -7.66 12.82
CA ALA A 50 5.27 -8.38 11.99
C ALA A 50 3.85 -8.37 12.59
N ALA A 51 3.73 -8.62 13.90
CA ALA A 51 2.46 -8.60 14.61
C ALA A 51 1.84 -7.19 14.62
N HIS A 52 2.65 -6.16 14.90
CA HIS A 52 2.21 -4.78 14.93
C HIS A 52 1.77 -4.30 13.54
N THR A 53 2.54 -4.62 12.50
CA THR A 53 2.19 -4.29 11.12
C THR A 53 0.92 -5.04 10.69
N GLY A 54 0.80 -6.33 11.03
CA GLY A 54 -0.38 -7.13 10.72
C GLY A 54 -1.65 -6.62 11.42
N GLN A 55 -1.57 -6.25 12.69
CA GLN A 55 -2.71 -5.68 13.42
C GLN A 55 -3.11 -4.31 12.85
N ARG A 56 -2.13 -3.46 12.54
CA ARG A 56 -2.37 -2.18 11.90
C ARG A 56 -3.02 -2.34 10.54
N THR A 57 -2.51 -3.22 9.70
CA THR A 57 -3.07 -3.52 8.39
C THR A 57 -4.52 -4.02 8.52
N LYS A 58 -4.79 -4.96 9.45
CA LYS A 58 -6.16 -5.43 9.72
C LYS A 58 -7.09 -4.32 10.19
N ARG A 59 -6.61 -3.43 11.07
CA ARG A 59 -7.38 -2.28 11.55
C ARG A 59 -7.65 -1.28 10.42
N LEU A 60 -6.64 -1.00 9.62
CA LEU A 60 -6.76 -0.18 8.43
C LEU A 60 -7.76 -0.82 7.45
N ARG A 61 -7.67 -2.10 7.16
CA ARG A 61 -8.59 -2.83 6.28
C ARG A 61 -10.06 -2.75 6.73
N ARG A 62 -10.34 -2.77 8.03
CA ARG A 62 -11.69 -2.59 8.58
C ARG A 62 -12.21 -1.15 8.46
N LEU A 63 -11.29 -0.19 8.38
CA LEU A 63 -11.62 1.23 8.28
C LEU A 63 -11.77 1.68 6.82
N TYR A 64 -11.27 0.90 5.87
CA TYR A 64 -11.07 1.33 4.49
C TYR A 64 -11.99 0.60 3.52
N GLY A 65 -12.49 1.40 2.71
CA GLY A 65 -13.35 1.32 1.65
C GLY A 65 -13.24 0.18 0.67
N GLY A 66 -14.07 0.24 -0.31
CA GLY A 66 -14.20 -0.77 -1.32
C GLY A 66 -13.39 -0.43 -2.57
N MET A 67 -13.09 -1.47 -3.27
CA MET A 67 -12.73 -1.43 -4.68
C MET A 67 -13.92 -1.95 -5.46
N TYR A 68 -14.34 -1.20 -6.47
CA TYR A 68 -15.47 -1.54 -7.31
C TYR A 68 -15.00 -1.62 -8.76
N PHE A 69 -15.17 -2.76 -9.39
CA PHE A 69 -14.93 -2.95 -10.82
C PHE A 69 -16.20 -2.68 -11.60
N HIS A 70 -16.10 -1.87 -12.65
CA HIS A 70 -17.16 -1.61 -13.57
C HIS A 70 -17.04 -2.61 -14.75
N MET A 71 -18.01 -3.48 -14.87
CA MET A 71 -18.06 -4.50 -15.91
C MET A 71 -18.64 -3.91 -17.21
N PRO A 72 -18.32 -4.49 -18.37
CA PRO A 72 -18.80 -3.97 -19.65
C PRO A 72 -20.32 -3.98 -19.82
N ASP A 73 -21.02 -4.85 -19.08
CA ASP A 73 -22.47 -4.96 -19.03
C ASP A 73 -23.15 -3.95 -18.09
N GLY A 74 -22.33 -3.08 -17.45
CA GLY A 74 -22.77 -2.08 -16.48
C GLY A 74 -22.90 -2.58 -15.06
N GLU A 75 -22.61 -3.86 -14.80
CA GLU A 75 -22.56 -4.40 -13.44
C GLU A 75 -21.38 -3.80 -12.68
N VAL A 76 -21.61 -3.46 -11.40
CA VAL A 76 -20.57 -2.97 -10.48
C VAL A 76 -20.27 -4.07 -9.44
N VAL A 77 -19.10 -4.68 -9.57
CA VAL A 77 -18.69 -5.80 -8.73
C VAL A 77 -17.78 -5.29 -7.60
N PRO A 78 -18.21 -5.38 -6.34
CA PRO A 78 -17.35 -5.08 -5.21
C PRO A 78 -16.29 -6.17 -5.03
N MET A 79 -15.03 -5.79 -4.85
CA MET A 79 -13.93 -6.70 -4.57
C MET A 79 -13.08 -6.19 -3.41
N SER A 80 -12.51 -7.11 -2.63
CA SER A 80 -11.53 -6.73 -1.63
C SER A 80 -10.14 -6.58 -2.23
N PHE A 81 -9.33 -5.66 -1.70
CA PHE A 81 -7.92 -5.53 -2.10
C PHE A 81 -7.14 -6.84 -1.95
N GLU A 82 -7.47 -7.64 -0.95
CA GLU A 82 -6.86 -8.94 -0.68
C GLU A 82 -7.16 -9.95 -1.77
N GLN A 83 -8.40 -9.96 -2.24
CA GLN A 83 -8.84 -10.85 -3.31
C GLN A 83 -8.11 -10.53 -4.60
N VAL A 84 -8.05 -9.24 -4.96
CA VAL A 84 -7.32 -8.78 -6.14
C VAL A 84 -5.84 -9.10 -6.01
N ALA A 85 -5.20 -8.79 -4.88
CA ALA A 85 -3.78 -9.10 -4.65
C ALA A 85 -3.50 -10.61 -4.73
N ALA A 86 -4.38 -11.46 -4.17
CA ALA A 86 -4.23 -12.90 -4.25
C ALA A 86 -4.36 -13.44 -5.67
N GLU A 87 -5.24 -12.86 -6.48
CA GLU A 87 -5.39 -13.23 -7.89
C GLU A 87 -4.20 -12.77 -8.73
N TYR A 88 -3.61 -11.62 -8.42
CA TYR A 88 -2.36 -11.15 -9.04
C TYR A 88 -1.19 -12.11 -8.78
N VAL A 89 -1.03 -12.55 -7.54
CA VAL A 89 0.01 -13.54 -7.18
C VAL A 89 -0.19 -14.87 -7.93
N LYS A 90 -1.44 -15.23 -8.22
CA LYS A 90 -1.78 -16.42 -9.02
C LYS A 90 -1.61 -16.23 -10.53
N GLY A 91 -1.16 -15.07 -10.99
CA GLY A 91 -0.95 -14.78 -12.41
C GLY A 91 -2.24 -14.50 -13.18
N GLN A 92 -3.34 -14.19 -12.51
CA GLN A 92 -4.64 -13.90 -13.13
C GLN A 92 -4.83 -12.40 -13.45
N GLN A 93 -3.75 -11.72 -13.76
CA GLN A 93 -3.71 -10.27 -13.96
C GLN A 93 -4.55 -9.83 -15.17
N ASP A 94 -4.57 -10.65 -16.23
CA ASP A 94 -5.29 -10.35 -17.46
C ASP A 94 -6.82 -10.20 -17.24
N LYS A 95 -7.33 -10.74 -16.13
CA LYS A 95 -8.74 -10.59 -15.73
C LYS A 95 -9.13 -9.13 -15.46
N TYR A 96 -8.16 -8.32 -15.06
CA TYR A 96 -8.38 -6.94 -14.63
C TYR A 96 -7.86 -5.91 -15.63
N ALA A 97 -7.10 -6.34 -16.63
CA ALA A 97 -6.49 -5.44 -17.60
C ALA A 97 -7.55 -4.56 -18.30
N ASP A 98 -7.25 -3.26 -18.40
CA ASP A 98 -8.11 -2.23 -19.01
C ASP A 98 -9.50 -2.05 -18.37
N ARG A 99 -9.78 -2.69 -17.24
CA ARG A 99 -11.07 -2.51 -16.56
C ARG A 99 -11.10 -1.18 -15.82
N SER A 100 -12.24 -0.53 -15.89
CA SER A 100 -12.51 0.65 -15.07
C SER A 100 -12.73 0.22 -13.62
N VAL A 101 -12.16 0.98 -12.72
CA VAL A 101 -12.20 0.71 -11.28
C VAL A 101 -12.42 2.00 -10.51
N SER A 102 -13.23 1.91 -9.47
CA SER A 102 -13.44 2.98 -8.51
C SER A 102 -12.92 2.51 -7.15
N LEU A 103 -12.13 3.36 -6.54
CA LEU A 103 -11.50 3.09 -5.24
C LEU A 103 -11.82 4.23 -4.28
N TRP A 104 -11.97 3.91 -3.02
CA TRP A 104 -11.95 4.92 -1.97
C TRP A 104 -11.08 4.40 -0.81
N PHE A 105 -10.15 5.26 -0.39
CA PHE A 105 -9.16 4.92 0.60
C PHE A 105 -8.56 6.20 1.20
N PRO A 106 -7.91 6.11 2.37
CA PRO A 106 -7.22 7.27 2.92
C PRO A 106 -5.91 7.52 2.17
N TYR A 107 -5.70 8.74 1.81
CA TYR A 107 -4.47 9.23 1.24
C TYR A 107 -3.28 8.96 2.18
N TRP A 108 -2.21 8.45 1.62
CA TRP A 108 -0.98 8.22 2.36
C TRP A 108 0.11 9.21 1.96
N ARG A 109 0.54 9.16 0.72
CA ARG A 109 1.54 10.06 0.13
C ARG A 109 1.62 9.84 -1.39
N ILE A 110 2.25 10.80 -2.05
CA ILE A 110 2.82 10.61 -3.38
C ILE A 110 4.29 10.25 -3.19
N ASN A 111 4.78 9.21 -3.85
CA ASN A 111 6.16 8.78 -3.77
C ASN A 111 7.07 9.57 -4.71
N GLU A 112 8.39 9.30 -4.69
CA GLU A 112 9.39 9.96 -5.51
C GLU A 112 9.20 9.72 -7.02
N ASP A 113 8.50 8.64 -7.38
CA ASP A 113 8.18 8.27 -8.76
C ASP A 113 6.88 8.93 -9.26
N GLY A 114 6.25 9.81 -8.47
CA GLY A 114 4.99 10.47 -8.80
C GLY A 114 3.76 9.57 -8.67
N MET A 115 3.89 8.41 -8.03
CA MET A 115 2.79 7.49 -7.82
C MET A 115 2.14 7.74 -6.46
N LEU A 116 0.82 7.63 -6.42
CA LEU A 116 0.06 7.71 -5.18
C LEU A 116 0.10 6.35 -4.48
N ASP A 117 0.78 6.29 -3.34
CA ASP A 117 0.88 5.11 -2.51
C ASP A 117 -0.39 4.94 -1.67
N THR A 118 -0.90 3.74 -1.62
CA THR A 118 -1.94 3.35 -0.68
C THR A 118 -1.37 2.56 0.49
N ALA A 119 -2.07 2.56 1.61
CA ALA A 119 -1.68 1.76 2.77
C ALA A 119 -1.71 0.23 2.50
N PHE A 120 -2.17 -0.19 1.33
CA PHE A 120 -2.40 -1.60 0.94
C PHE A 120 -1.41 -2.14 -0.07
N GLY A 121 -0.43 -1.34 -0.49
CA GLY A 121 0.51 -1.74 -1.54
C GLY A 121 -0.06 -1.65 -2.96
N LEU A 122 -1.21 -1.00 -3.12
CA LEU A 122 -1.74 -0.59 -4.40
C LEU A 122 -1.03 0.69 -4.81
N GLU A 123 -0.56 0.78 -6.03
CA GLU A 123 0.04 1.98 -6.61
C GLU A 123 -0.90 2.57 -7.67
N ILE A 124 -1.01 3.89 -7.69
CA ILE A 124 -1.82 4.62 -8.65
C ILE A 124 -0.89 5.57 -9.37
N ASP A 125 -0.74 5.37 -10.67
CA ASP A 125 0.11 6.20 -11.52
C ASP A 125 -0.62 7.51 -11.86
N LEU A 126 -0.05 8.61 -11.41
CA LEU A 126 -0.58 9.95 -11.67
C LEU A 126 -0.04 10.56 -12.98
N ALA A 127 0.78 9.83 -13.73
CA ALA A 127 1.29 10.31 -14.99
C ALA A 127 0.12 10.59 -15.97
N GLY A 128 0.04 11.83 -16.40
CA GLY A 128 -1.05 12.27 -17.29
C GLY A 128 -2.37 12.63 -16.59
N PHE A 129 -2.45 12.53 -15.26
CA PHE A 129 -3.57 13.09 -14.53
C PHE A 129 -3.42 14.60 -14.42
N ASP A 130 -4.39 15.31 -14.96
CA ASP A 130 -4.53 16.75 -14.77
C ASP A 130 -5.29 16.99 -13.46
N ASP A 131 -4.69 17.74 -12.53
CA ASP A 131 -5.30 18.11 -11.26
C ASP A 131 -5.94 19.50 -11.36
N PRO A 132 -7.11 19.64 -12.01
CA PRO A 132 -7.71 20.94 -12.34
C PRO A 132 -8.03 21.77 -11.11
N ASP A 133 -8.31 21.10 -10.00
CA ASP A 133 -8.69 21.74 -8.75
C ASP A 133 -7.48 22.00 -7.82
N GLY A 134 -6.28 21.56 -8.20
CA GLY A 134 -5.10 21.61 -7.35
C GLY A 134 -5.32 20.86 -6.02
N LEU A 135 -5.98 19.71 -6.08
CA LEU A 135 -6.35 18.93 -4.91
C LEU A 135 -5.15 18.21 -4.31
N LEU A 136 -4.29 17.62 -5.17
CA LEU A 136 -3.18 16.76 -4.73
C LEU A 136 -2.25 17.44 -3.73
N PRO A 137 -1.79 18.70 -3.94
CA PRO A 137 -0.94 19.39 -2.97
C PRO A 137 -1.61 19.71 -1.63
N ARG A 138 -2.94 19.72 -1.59
CA ARG A 138 -3.74 20.03 -0.39
C ARG A 138 -4.13 18.81 0.42
N LEU A 139 -3.90 17.60 -0.11
CA LEU A 139 -4.21 16.36 0.58
C LEU A 139 -3.29 16.17 1.78
N LYS A 140 -3.88 15.79 2.90
CA LYS A 140 -3.18 15.42 4.13
C LYS A 140 -3.28 13.92 4.34
N LYS A 141 -2.22 13.35 4.90
CA LYS A 141 -2.22 11.94 5.28
C LYS A 141 -3.43 11.59 6.14
N GLY A 142 -4.24 10.67 5.67
CA GLY A 142 -5.48 10.26 6.32
C GLY A 142 -6.75 10.88 5.72
N ASP A 143 -6.64 11.87 4.84
CA ASP A 143 -7.79 12.38 4.08
C ASP A 143 -8.38 11.25 3.25
N PHE A 144 -9.69 11.10 3.26
CA PHE A 144 -10.35 10.13 2.40
C PHE A 144 -10.45 10.67 0.98
N ILE A 145 -10.01 9.86 0.03
CA ILE A 145 -10.10 10.18 -1.39
C ILE A 145 -10.83 9.06 -2.13
N TYR A 146 -11.54 9.47 -3.15
CA TYR A 146 -12.18 8.61 -4.13
C TYR A 146 -11.40 8.77 -5.43
N VAL A 147 -11.02 7.66 -6.03
CA VAL A 147 -10.25 7.62 -7.27
C VAL A 147 -10.96 6.73 -8.25
N THR A 148 -11.17 7.22 -9.47
CA THR A 148 -11.59 6.41 -10.61
C THR A 148 -10.48 6.35 -11.64
N GLY A 149 -10.38 5.22 -12.32
CA GLY A 149 -9.38 5.04 -13.35
C GLY A 149 -9.45 3.66 -13.98
N ARG A 150 -8.42 3.33 -14.75
CA ARG A 150 -8.32 2.02 -15.42
C ARG A 150 -7.12 1.26 -14.92
N VAL A 151 -7.31 -0.04 -14.78
CA VAL A 151 -6.24 -0.97 -14.41
C VAL A 151 -5.26 -1.09 -15.58
N GLN A 152 -3.97 -1.05 -15.25
CA GLN A 152 -2.91 -1.15 -16.25
C GLN A 152 -3.01 -2.44 -17.08
N ALA A 153 -2.97 -2.30 -18.39
CA ALA A 153 -2.99 -3.41 -19.33
C ALA A 153 -1.66 -4.18 -19.37
N LYS A 154 -0.54 -3.54 -19.03
CA LYS A 154 0.78 -4.17 -19.02
C LYS A 154 0.98 -4.98 -17.75
N ARG A 155 1.48 -6.21 -17.90
CA ARG A 155 1.89 -7.04 -16.76
C ARG A 155 2.91 -6.33 -15.88
N ARG A 156 2.52 -6.04 -14.64
CA ARG A 156 3.42 -5.70 -13.54
C ARG A 156 3.20 -6.71 -12.43
N ASP A 157 4.20 -6.89 -11.59
CA ASP A 157 4.13 -7.79 -10.43
C ASP A 157 3.17 -7.30 -9.34
N TYR A 158 2.50 -6.16 -9.56
CA TYR A 158 1.58 -5.54 -8.63
C TYR A 158 0.43 -4.85 -9.36
N PHE A 159 -0.68 -4.68 -8.66
CA PHE A 159 -1.84 -3.99 -9.16
C PHE A 159 -1.56 -2.48 -9.27
N CYS A 160 -1.74 -1.95 -10.47
CA CYS A 160 -1.53 -0.54 -10.76
C CYS A 160 -2.69 0.02 -11.56
N ILE A 161 -3.11 1.23 -11.22
CA ILE A 161 -4.02 2.06 -12.03
C ILE A 161 -3.15 3.07 -12.76
N ASP A 162 -3.16 3.07 -14.07
CA ASP A 162 -2.30 3.90 -14.92
C ASP A 162 -3.04 5.01 -15.69
N ARG A 163 -4.36 4.98 -15.64
CA ARG A 163 -5.21 6.02 -16.23
C ARG A 163 -6.19 6.51 -15.20
N VAL A 164 -5.74 7.46 -14.40
CA VAL A 164 -6.60 8.11 -13.44
C VAL A 164 -7.51 9.09 -14.17
N GLU A 165 -8.81 8.90 -14.01
CA GLU A 165 -9.84 9.75 -14.65
C GLU A 165 -10.29 10.85 -13.68
N GLU A 166 -10.34 10.54 -12.39
CA GLU A 166 -10.81 11.47 -11.39
C GLU A 166 -10.24 11.17 -10.01
N ILE A 167 -9.94 12.22 -9.26
CA ILE A 167 -9.64 12.17 -7.83
C ILE A 167 -10.52 13.19 -7.13
N ARG A 168 -11.27 12.75 -6.12
CA ARG A 168 -12.08 13.63 -5.26
C ARG A 168 -11.72 13.42 -3.79
N ARG A 169 -11.73 14.50 -3.03
CA ARG A 169 -11.71 14.39 -1.57
C ARG A 169 -13.13 14.06 -1.10
N GLN A 170 -13.22 13.06 -0.24
CA GLN A 170 -14.48 12.66 0.35
C GLN A 170 -14.54 13.15 1.80
N GLU A 171 -15.49 14.00 2.11
CA GLU A 171 -15.61 14.58 3.45
C GLU A 171 -16.22 13.62 4.46
N THR A 172 -17.04 12.68 3.98
CA THR A 172 -17.70 11.67 4.80
C THR A 172 -17.48 10.27 4.23
N ARG A 173 -17.39 9.29 5.12
CA ARG A 173 -17.34 7.87 4.76
C ARG A 173 -18.68 7.49 4.10
N PRO A 174 -18.68 6.80 2.92
CA PRO A 174 -19.91 6.29 2.33
C PRO A 174 -20.57 5.21 3.18
#